data_d56346360e862cebf485cd6371a68de1
#
_entry.id   d56346360e862cebf485cd6371a68de1
#
_cell.length_a   1.000
_cell.length_b   1.000
_cell.length_c   1.000
_cell.angle_alpha   90.00
_cell.angle_beta   90.00
_cell.angle_gamma   90.00
#
_symmetry.space_group_name_H-M   'P 1'
#
loop_
_entity.id
_entity.type
_entity.pdbx_description
1 polymer ?
#
loop_
_entity_poly.entity_id
_entity_poly.type
_entity_poly.pdbx_seq_one_letter_code
_entity_poly.pdbx_strand_id
1 'polypeptide(L)'
;MDYSLAIDLDRDFDDVVQATRAALADEGFGVLTEIDVQATMKAKLDVDREEYLILGACNPPLAHRALEAEPELGVLLPCNVVVYRTGGGTRVSAVAAEQMLGMVGNEELGPVATEVAQRMQRVLDAVAAG
;
A
#
# COMPACT_ATOMS: atom_id res chain seq x y z
N MET A 1 -15.24 5.20 -8.76
CA MET A 1 -14.79 5.11 -7.36
C MET A 1 -13.29 5.07 -7.32
N ASP A 2 -12.71 5.94 -6.52
CA ASP A 2 -11.27 5.93 -6.34
C ASP A 2 -10.88 4.87 -5.31
N TYR A 3 -10.14 3.88 -5.75
CA TYR A 3 -9.69 2.80 -4.88
C TYR A 3 -8.25 2.97 -4.40
N SER A 4 -7.59 4.02 -4.85
CA SER A 4 -6.20 4.29 -4.48
C SER A 4 -5.95 5.76 -4.19
N LEU A 5 -4.93 5.99 -3.34
CA LEU A 5 -4.37 7.31 -3.09
C LEU A 5 -2.96 7.29 -3.68
N ALA A 6 -2.63 8.23 -4.54
CA ALA A 6 -1.38 8.18 -5.28
C ALA A 6 -0.63 9.51 -5.27
N ILE A 7 0.70 9.41 -5.32
CA ILE A 7 1.60 10.54 -5.53
C ILE A 7 2.57 10.22 -6.66
N ASP A 8 2.94 11.21 -7.43
CA ASP A 8 3.94 11.08 -8.49
C ASP A 8 5.16 11.91 -8.12
N LEU A 9 6.33 11.31 -8.21
CA LEU A 9 7.59 11.91 -7.79
C LEU A 9 8.61 11.87 -8.92
N ASP A 10 9.35 12.96 -9.08
CA ASP A 10 10.49 13.02 -10.00
C ASP A 10 11.74 12.58 -9.25
N ARG A 11 11.76 11.31 -8.86
CA ARG A 11 12.83 10.71 -8.06
C ARG A 11 13.08 9.29 -8.53
N ASP A 12 14.29 8.79 -8.23
CA ASP A 12 14.71 7.45 -8.56
C ASP A 12 13.87 6.38 -7.86
N PHE A 13 13.58 5.30 -8.58
CA PHE A 13 12.73 4.21 -8.07
C PHE A 13 13.25 3.64 -6.74
N ASP A 14 14.54 3.30 -6.66
CA ASP A 14 15.09 2.69 -5.45
C ASP A 14 15.03 3.63 -4.25
N ASP A 15 15.28 4.92 -4.47
CA ASP A 15 15.17 5.92 -3.41
C ASP A 15 13.75 6.03 -2.90
N VAL A 16 12.77 6.02 -3.80
CA VAL A 16 11.35 6.09 -3.42
C VAL A 16 10.92 4.83 -2.69
N VAL A 17 11.40 3.66 -3.10
CA VAL A 17 11.11 2.40 -2.38
C VAL A 17 11.61 2.49 -0.94
N GLN A 18 12.84 2.95 -0.73
CA GLN A 18 13.41 3.07 0.61
C GLN A 18 12.65 4.09 1.45
N ALA A 19 12.30 5.24 0.86
CA ALA A 19 11.50 6.25 1.57
C ALA A 19 10.13 5.72 1.95
N THR A 20 9.51 4.93 1.08
CA THR A 20 8.19 4.32 1.34
C THR A 20 8.27 3.32 2.48
N ARG A 21 9.29 2.46 2.48
CA ARG A 21 9.49 1.50 3.58
C ARG A 21 9.68 2.21 4.92
N ALA A 22 10.50 3.26 4.95
CA ALA A 22 10.75 4.02 6.18
C ALA A 22 9.49 4.72 6.68
N ALA A 23 8.74 5.35 5.78
CA ALA A 23 7.50 6.04 6.13
C ALA A 23 6.44 5.07 6.65
N LEU A 24 6.32 3.89 6.05
CA LEU A 24 5.41 2.84 6.53
C LEU A 24 5.76 2.42 7.95
N ALA A 25 7.05 2.16 8.21
CA ALA A 25 7.51 1.77 9.54
C ALA A 25 7.20 2.85 10.58
N ASP A 26 7.37 4.11 10.25
CA ASP A 26 7.10 5.23 11.15
C ASP A 26 5.62 5.32 11.54
N GLU A 27 4.73 4.82 10.69
CA GLU A 27 3.29 4.81 10.96
C GLU A 27 2.80 3.46 11.50
N GLY A 28 3.72 2.58 11.89
CA GLY A 28 3.37 1.31 12.51
C GLY A 28 3.02 0.20 11.54
N PHE A 29 3.33 0.36 10.24
CA PHE A 29 3.10 -0.68 9.25
C PHE A 29 4.35 -1.54 9.06
N GLY A 30 4.17 -2.85 9.15
CA GLY A 30 5.20 -3.80 8.73
C GLY A 30 4.94 -4.26 7.31
N VAL A 31 5.98 -4.42 6.51
CA VAL A 31 5.87 -4.99 5.17
C VAL A 31 5.95 -6.51 5.31
N LEU A 32 4.82 -7.19 5.16
CA LEU A 32 4.73 -8.64 5.33
C LEU A 32 5.04 -9.39 4.04
N THR A 33 4.68 -8.81 2.91
CA THR A 33 4.87 -9.45 1.61
C THR A 33 5.44 -8.43 0.63
N GLU A 34 6.19 -8.95 -0.31
CA GLU A 34 6.80 -8.14 -1.37
C GLU A 34 6.73 -8.92 -2.66
N ILE A 35 6.14 -8.31 -3.68
CA ILE A 35 6.03 -8.93 -5.00
C ILE A 35 6.70 -8.03 -6.01
N ASP A 36 7.78 -8.51 -6.61
CA ASP A 36 8.47 -7.84 -7.70
C ASP A 36 7.82 -8.28 -9.01
N VAL A 37 6.92 -7.44 -9.51
CA VAL A 37 6.15 -7.76 -10.71
C VAL A 37 7.05 -7.79 -11.94
N GLN A 38 8.05 -6.92 -12.03
CA GLN A 38 9.00 -6.91 -13.13
C GLN A 38 9.71 -8.26 -13.21
N ALA A 39 10.27 -8.75 -12.10
CA ALA A 39 10.96 -10.01 -12.04
C ALA A 39 10.03 -11.20 -12.29
N THR A 40 8.81 -11.13 -11.77
CA THR A 40 7.82 -12.20 -11.95
C THR A 40 7.42 -12.34 -13.41
N MET A 41 7.16 -11.23 -14.10
CA MET A 41 6.80 -11.27 -15.52
C MET A 41 7.95 -11.78 -16.38
N LYS A 42 9.18 -11.41 -16.03
CA LYS A 42 10.36 -11.92 -16.75
C LYS A 42 10.50 -13.43 -16.55
N ALA A 43 10.37 -13.90 -15.31
CA ALA A 43 10.54 -15.32 -15.00
C ALA A 43 9.42 -16.20 -15.58
N LYS A 44 8.17 -15.72 -15.53
CA LYS A 44 7.01 -16.53 -15.92
C LYS A 44 6.65 -16.43 -17.39
N LEU A 45 6.84 -15.28 -18.01
CA LEU A 45 6.37 -15.01 -19.37
C LEU A 45 7.47 -14.54 -20.32
N ASP A 46 8.69 -14.35 -19.81
CA ASP A 46 9.80 -13.76 -20.57
C ASP A 46 9.43 -12.39 -21.15
N VAL A 47 8.65 -11.62 -20.38
CA VAL A 47 8.20 -10.27 -20.75
C VAL A 47 9.04 -9.25 -19.99
N ASP A 48 9.56 -8.25 -20.70
CA ASP A 48 10.26 -7.13 -20.11
C ASP A 48 9.27 -6.00 -19.84
N ARG A 49 9.37 -5.41 -18.65
CA ARG A 49 8.53 -4.27 -18.27
C ARG A 49 9.26 -3.38 -17.27
N GLU A 50 8.72 -2.19 -17.05
CA GLU A 50 9.25 -1.26 -16.06
C GLU A 50 9.12 -1.82 -14.64
N GLU A 51 9.94 -1.30 -13.73
CA GLU A 51 9.92 -1.69 -12.33
C GLU A 51 8.56 -1.46 -11.72
N TYR A 52 8.07 -2.46 -10.99
CA TYR A 52 6.78 -2.44 -10.33
C TYR A 52 6.86 -3.34 -9.11
N LEU A 53 6.66 -2.75 -7.91
CA LEU A 53 6.80 -3.45 -6.65
C LEU A 53 5.52 -3.33 -5.84
N ILE A 54 4.99 -4.46 -5.35
CA ILE A 54 3.82 -4.47 -4.48
C ILE A 54 4.29 -4.78 -3.07
N LEU A 55 4.03 -3.86 -2.14
CA LEU A 55 4.35 -4.04 -0.72
C LEU A 55 3.05 -4.30 0.04
N GLY A 56 2.94 -5.48 0.64
CA GLY A 56 1.80 -5.80 1.49
C GLY A 56 2.04 -5.31 2.90
N ALA A 57 1.42 -4.20 3.26
CA ALA A 57 1.64 -3.54 4.54
C ALA A 57 0.58 -3.90 5.56
N CYS A 58 0.98 -4.15 6.80
CA CYS A 58 0.08 -4.49 7.89
C CYS A 58 0.41 -3.68 9.13
N ASN A 59 -0.62 -3.09 9.72
CA ASN A 59 -0.54 -2.50 11.06
C ASN A 59 -1.19 -3.52 12.01
N PRO A 60 -0.40 -4.30 12.78
CA PRO A 60 -0.96 -5.42 13.52
C PRO A 60 -2.09 -5.09 14.49
N PRO A 61 -2.01 -4.04 15.32
CA PRO A 61 -3.14 -3.71 16.19
C PRO A 61 -4.43 -3.38 15.43
N LEU A 62 -4.33 -2.65 14.32
CA LEU A 62 -5.50 -2.30 13.52
C LEU A 62 -6.04 -3.51 12.76
N ALA A 63 -5.16 -4.35 12.22
CA ALA A 63 -5.56 -5.58 11.55
C ALA A 63 -6.26 -6.55 12.51
N HIS A 64 -5.76 -6.66 13.72
CA HIS A 64 -6.37 -7.52 14.74
C HIS A 64 -7.79 -7.05 15.06
N ARG A 65 -7.98 -5.75 15.27
CA ARG A 65 -9.31 -5.20 15.53
C ARG A 65 -10.27 -5.44 14.37
N ALA A 66 -9.78 -5.26 13.14
CA ALA A 66 -10.59 -5.48 11.95
C ALA A 66 -11.01 -6.94 11.82
N LEU A 67 -10.10 -7.88 12.05
CA LEU A 67 -10.39 -9.31 11.95
C LEU A 67 -11.32 -9.79 13.07
N GLU A 68 -11.29 -9.17 14.24
CA GLU A 68 -12.24 -9.45 15.31
C GLU A 68 -13.67 -9.05 14.90
N ALA A 69 -13.79 -7.91 14.19
CA ALA A 69 -15.08 -7.42 13.72
C ALA A 69 -15.57 -8.19 12.48
N GLU A 70 -14.65 -8.61 11.61
CA GLU A 70 -14.98 -9.23 10.32
C GLU A 70 -13.93 -10.30 9.98
N PRO A 71 -14.13 -11.57 10.40
CA PRO A 71 -13.15 -12.63 10.16
C PRO A 71 -12.82 -12.90 8.69
N GLU A 72 -13.76 -12.65 7.79
CA GLU A 72 -13.56 -12.88 6.35
C GLU A 72 -12.66 -11.83 5.70
N LEU A 73 -12.34 -10.76 6.44
CA LEU A 73 -11.60 -9.62 5.92
C LEU A 73 -10.21 -9.97 5.40
N GLY A 74 -9.65 -11.09 5.83
CA GLY A 74 -8.36 -11.57 5.31
C GLY A 74 -8.30 -11.66 3.79
N VAL A 75 -9.45 -11.82 3.14
CA VAL A 75 -9.54 -11.82 1.66
C VAL A 75 -9.08 -10.48 1.08
N LEU A 76 -9.25 -9.38 1.83
CA LEU A 76 -8.89 -8.02 1.39
C LEU A 76 -7.59 -7.51 2.00
N LEU A 77 -6.91 -8.32 2.79
CA LEU A 77 -5.66 -7.94 3.44
C LEU A 77 -4.48 -8.67 2.80
N PRO A 78 -3.27 -8.13 2.90
CA PRO A 78 -2.87 -6.88 3.57
C PRO A 78 -3.22 -5.64 2.75
N CYS A 79 -3.01 -4.46 3.34
CA CYS A 79 -3.15 -3.20 2.60
C CYS A 79 -1.95 -3.05 1.66
N ASN A 80 -2.20 -3.04 0.38
CA ASN A 80 -1.12 -2.95 -0.60
C ASN A 80 -0.71 -1.51 -0.85
N VAL A 81 0.60 -1.32 -0.94
CA VAL A 81 1.22 -0.08 -1.42
C VAL A 81 2.09 -0.46 -2.60
N VAL A 82 1.88 0.16 -3.74
CA VAL A 82 2.65 -0.14 -4.95
C VAL A 82 3.58 1.02 -5.26
N VAL A 83 4.78 0.67 -5.72
CA VAL A 83 5.77 1.64 -6.20
C VAL A 83 6.16 1.22 -7.60
N TYR A 84 6.02 2.10 -8.58
CA TYR A 84 6.36 1.75 -9.95
C TYR A 84 6.81 2.94 -10.78
N ARG A 85 7.58 2.64 -11.84
CA ARG A 85 8.09 3.65 -12.75
C ARG A 85 6.99 4.14 -13.67
N THR A 86 6.94 5.47 -13.87
CA THR A 86 6.02 6.11 -14.80
C THR A 86 6.77 7.16 -15.61
N GLY A 87 6.95 6.91 -16.90
CA GLY A 87 7.68 7.87 -17.74
C GLY A 87 9.04 8.20 -17.14
N GLY A 88 9.27 9.42 -16.72
CA GLY A 88 10.53 9.86 -16.14
C GLY A 88 10.59 9.81 -14.62
N GLY A 89 9.52 9.34 -13.95
CA GLY A 89 9.43 9.39 -12.50
C GLY A 89 9.02 8.09 -11.84
N THR A 90 8.58 8.20 -10.61
CA THR A 90 8.14 7.05 -9.80
C THR A 90 6.81 7.42 -9.15
N ARG A 91 5.87 6.49 -9.19
CA ARG A 91 4.56 6.65 -8.56
C ARG A 91 4.45 5.74 -7.34
N VAL A 92 3.90 6.28 -6.26
CA VAL A 92 3.52 5.50 -5.07
C VAL A 92 2.02 5.57 -4.93
N SER A 93 1.37 4.41 -4.81
CA SER A 93 -0.08 4.33 -4.72
C SER A 93 -0.47 3.37 -3.60
N ALA A 94 -1.26 3.86 -2.64
CA ALA A 94 -1.74 3.06 -1.52
C ALA A 94 -3.23 2.77 -1.71
N VAL A 95 -3.68 1.61 -1.22
CA VAL A 95 -5.11 1.30 -1.22
C VAL A 95 -5.88 2.35 -0.41
N ALA A 96 -7.01 2.78 -0.93
CA ALA A 96 -7.91 3.69 -0.23
C ALA A 96 -8.71 2.87 0.79
N ALA A 97 -8.24 2.85 2.05
CA ALA A 97 -8.76 1.94 3.07
C ALA A 97 -10.24 2.17 3.36
N GLU A 98 -10.71 3.41 3.36
CA GLU A 98 -12.11 3.70 3.64
C GLU A 98 -13.04 3.11 2.58
N GLN A 99 -12.65 3.20 1.30
CA GLN A 99 -13.41 2.63 0.20
C GLN A 99 -13.35 1.10 0.23
N MET A 100 -12.18 0.54 0.45
CA MET A 100 -11.99 -0.92 0.48
C MET A 100 -12.78 -1.56 1.62
N LEU A 101 -12.60 -1.07 2.84
CA LEU A 101 -13.28 -1.62 4.00
C LEU A 101 -14.77 -1.28 4.00
N GLY A 102 -15.14 -0.16 3.40
CA GLY A 102 -16.54 0.23 3.24
C GLY A 102 -17.35 -0.73 2.38
N MET A 103 -16.72 -1.42 1.43
CA MET A 103 -17.40 -2.42 0.59
C MET A 103 -17.98 -3.57 1.40
N VAL A 104 -17.37 -3.87 2.55
CA VAL A 104 -17.77 -5.00 3.39
C VAL A 104 -19.14 -4.79 4.00
N GLY A 105 -19.52 -3.54 4.25
CA GLY A 105 -20.81 -3.21 4.83
C GLY A 105 -20.93 -3.45 6.32
N ASN A 106 -19.80 -3.57 7.02
CA ASN A 106 -19.75 -3.74 8.48
C ASN A 106 -19.34 -2.42 9.12
N GLU A 107 -20.29 -1.78 9.81
CA GLU A 107 -20.05 -0.48 10.44
C GLU A 107 -18.94 -0.48 11.49
N GLU A 108 -18.66 -1.63 12.11
CA GLU A 108 -17.60 -1.76 13.10
C GLU A 108 -16.22 -1.53 12.50
N LEU A 109 -16.08 -1.65 11.19
CA LEU A 109 -14.82 -1.38 10.48
C LEU A 109 -14.55 0.11 10.29
N GLY A 110 -15.56 0.97 10.48
CA GLY A 110 -15.42 2.40 10.22
C GLY A 110 -14.24 3.05 10.95
N PRO A 111 -14.11 2.91 12.28
CA PRO A 111 -12.99 3.52 13.01
C PRO A 111 -11.62 2.99 12.56
N VAL A 112 -11.52 1.70 12.25
CA VAL A 112 -10.27 1.12 11.76
C VAL A 112 -9.94 1.68 10.38
N ALA A 113 -10.93 1.74 9.49
CA ALA A 113 -10.75 2.27 8.13
C ALA A 113 -10.24 3.72 8.17
N THR A 114 -10.82 4.55 9.04
CA THR A 114 -10.41 5.94 9.20
C THR A 114 -8.97 6.04 9.70
N GLU A 115 -8.61 5.25 10.69
CA GLU A 115 -7.25 5.25 11.26
C GLU A 115 -6.22 4.82 10.21
N VAL A 116 -6.49 3.74 9.48
CA VAL A 116 -5.60 3.27 8.41
C VAL A 116 -5.46 4.34 7.32
N ALA A 117 -6.57 4.95 6.91
CA ALA A 117 -6.54 5.98 5.87
C ALA A 117 -5.69 7.18 6.30
N GLN A 118 -5.83 7.63 7.55
CA GLN A 118 -5.05 8.75 8.08
C GLN A 118 -3.56 8.42 8.11
N ARG A 119 -3.20 7.22 8.55
CA ARG A 119 -1.80 6.78 8.61
C ARG A 119 -1.20 6.65 7.21
N MET A 120 -1.95 6.08 6.27
CA MET A 120 -1.50 5.97 4.89
C MET A 120 -1.30 7.33 4.24
N GLN A 121 -2.17 8.30 4.53
CA GLN A 121 -1.99 9.65 4.03
C GLN A 121 -0.68 10.25 4.56
N ARG A 122 -0.38 10.05 5.85
CA ARG A 122 0.89 10.52 6.42
C ARG A 122 2.10 9.83 5.80
N VAL A 123 1.97 8.55 5.46
CA VAL A 123 3.02 7.82 4.73
C VAL A 123 3.31 8.52 3.40
N LEU A 124 2.26 8.76 2.61
CA LEU A 124 2.42 9.41 1.30
C LEU A 124 2.97 10.83 1.45
N ASP A 125 2.50 11.59 2.43
CA ASP A 125 2.99 12.94 2.70
C ASP A 125 4.48 12.93 3.06
N ALA A 126 4.92 11.97 3.87
CA ALA A 126 6.32 11.83 4.26
C ALA A 126 7.21 11.47 3.06
N VAL A 127 6.76 10.59 2.20
CA VAL A 127 7.50 10.21 0.98
C VAL A 127 7.60 11.42 0.05
N ALA A 128 6.51 12.16 -0.11
CA ALA A 128 6.48 13.34 -0.98
C ALA A 128 7.40 14.46 -0.47
N ALA A 129 7.52 14.60 0.84
CA ALA A 129 8.36 15.64 1.45
C ALA A 129 9.84 15.34 1.36
N GLY A 130 10.17 14.07 1.31
CA GLY A 130 11.55 13.58 1.36
C GLY A 130 12.38 13.71 0.17
#